data_6ba9a478d34be9249a7907c077f8d4f7
#
_entry.id   6ba9a478d34be9249a7907c077f8d4f7
#
_cell.length_a   1.000
_cell.length_b   1.000
_cell.length_c   1.000
_cell.angle_alpha   90.00
_cell.angle_beta   90.00
_cell.angle_gamma   90.00
#
_symmetry.space_group_name_H-M   'P 1'
#
loop_
_entity.id
_entity.type
_entity.pdbx_description
1 polymer ?
#
loop_
_entity_poly.entity_id
_entity_poly.type
_entity_poly.pdbx_seq_one_letter_code
_entity_poly.pdbx_strand_id
1 'polypeptide(L)'
;MIVFVRALGVEHLGEQPFADSIPWLPTGDTVFEIGVLVDPTGAAVLFFVSITIFMIFLYSVGYHNFGQPAGDHDRAGLPPHGATVEEHGHKHVVPSVEPMYSRFFAFIGLFAFGMYTLVVSDNLLTLYVGWEIMGLCSYLLIGFWYGKPSARAAAIKAFLTTRLGDVFMLLGIA
;
A
#
# COMPACT_ATOMS: atom_id res chain seq x y z
N MET A 1 -12.28 -10.63 2.47
CA MET A 1 -13.59 -11.00 3.03
C MET A 1 -13.98 -12.44 2.72
N ILE A 2 -13.97 -12.91 1.47
CA ILE A 2 -14.30 -14.30 1.09
C ILE A 2 -13.39 -15.32 1.80
N VAL A 3 -12.09 -15.07 1.85
CA VAL A 3 -11.11 -15.93 2.53
C VAL A 3 -11.45 -16.10 4.01
N PHE A 4 -11.77 -15.01 4.71
CA PHE A 4 -12.15 -15.04 6.12
C PHE A 4 -13.43 -15.85 6.36
N VAL A 5 -14.48 -15.61 5.53
CA VAL A 5 -15.74 -16.35 5.65
C VAL A 5 -15.53 -17.84 5.38
N ARG A 6 -14.69 -18.19 4.41
CA ARG A 6 -14.34 -19.61 4.17
C ARG A 6 -13.50 -20.18 5.31
N ALA A 7 -12.57 -19.44 5.86
CA ALA A 7 -11.76 -19.86 7.00
C ALA A 7 -12.59 -20.20 8.24
N LEU A 8 -13.71 -19.48 8.47
CA LEU A 8 -14.65 -19.79 9.56
C LEU A 8 -15.39 -21.14 9.38
N GLY A 9 -15.50 -21.61 8.14
CA GLY A 9 -16.17 -22.88 7.82
C GLY A 9 -15.22 -24.08 7.69
N VAL A 10 -13.91 -23.88 7.84
CA VAL A 10 -12.92 -24.96 7.76
C VAL A 10 -12.64 -25.49 9.17
N GLU A 11 -13.10 -26.71 9.43
CA GLU A 11 -12.73 -27.43 10.66
C GLU A 11 -11.22 -27.70 10.65
N HIS A 12 -10.57 -27.50 11.79
CA HIS A 12 -9.12 -27.76 11.99
C HIS A 12 -8.15 -26.80 11.25
N LEU A 13 -8.56 -25.60 10.80
CA LEU A 13 -7.67 -24.62 10.19
C LEU A 13 -6.48 -24.27 11.11
N GLY A 14 -6.64 -24.39 12.43
CA GLY A 14 -5.57 -24.16 13.40
C GLY A 14 -4.54 -25.30 13.46
N GLU A 15 -4.94 -26.51 13.07
CA GLU A 15 -4.07 -27.70 13.06
C GLU A 15 -3.48 -27.94 11.66
N GLN A 16 -4.25 -27.61 10.62
CA GLN A 16 -3.88 -27.75 9.22
C GLN A 16 -4.15 -26.43 8.47
N PRO A 17 -3.24 -25.46 8.54
CA PRO A 17 -3.37 -24.21 7.81
C PRO A 17 -3.37 -24.49 6.31
N PHE A 18 -4.07 -23.63 5.55
CA PHE A 18 -3.97 -23.67 4.10
C PHE A 18 -2.57 -23.19 3.68
N ALA A 19 -1.81 -24.06 3.05
CA ALA A 19 -0.50 -23.73 2.49
C ALA A 19 -0.39 -24.24 1.06
N ASP A 20 0.15 -23.41 0.18
CA ASP A 20 0.47 -23.76 -1.20
C ASP A 20 1.70 -22.98 -1.64
N SER A 21 2.64 -23.63 -2.32
CA SER A 21 3.90 -23.01 -2.74
C SER A 21 4.29 -23.42 -4.13
N ILE A 22 5.04 -22.55 -4.80
CA ILE A 22 5.65 -22.80 -6.11
C ILE A 22 7.17 -22.63 -6.03
N PRO A 23 7.95 -23.52 -6.63
CA PRO A 23 9.41 -23.39 -6.69
C PRO A 23 9.77 -22.17 -7.55
N TRP A 24 10.57 -21.28 -6.99
CA TRP A 24 10.94 -20.02 -7.67
C TRP A 24 12.41 -19.92 -8.02
N LEU A 25 13.32 -20.16 -7.07
CA LEU A 25 14.75 -19.95 -7.26
C LEU A 25 15.56 -21.18 -6.80
N PRO A 26 16.10 -21.99 -7.72
CA PRO A 26 17.01 -23.08 -7.36
C PRO A 26 18.38 -22.51 -6.95
N THR A 27 18.86 -22.88 -5.76
CA THR A 27 20.16 -22.50 -5.23
C THR A 27 20.93 -23.75 -4.81
N GLY A 28 21.65 -24.37 -5.76
CA GLY A 28 22.38 -25.62 -5.52
C GLY A 28 21.45 -26.75 -5.14
N ASP A 29 21.59 -27.26 -3.91
CA ASP A 29 20.79 -28.39 -3.38
C ASP A 29 19.45 -27.94 -2.75
N THR A 30 19.19 -26.63 -2.68
CA THR A 30 17.95 -26.08 -2.13
C THR A 30 17.18 -25.28 -3.16
N VAL A 31 15.85 -25.21 -3.00
CA VAL A 31 14.96 -24.41 -3.83
C VAL A 31 14.22 -23.44 -2.93
N PHE A 32 14.35 -22.15 -3.22
CA PHE A 32 13.46 -21.16 -2.60
C PHE A 32 12.09 -21.21 -3.25
N GLU A 33 11.08 -21.33 -2.42
CA GLU A 33 9.69 -21.35 -2.84
C GLU A 33 9.02 -20.02 -2.51
N ILE A 34 8.05 -19.62 -3.33
CA ILE A 34 7.11 -18.55 -3.02
C ILE A 34 5.79 -19.22 -2.72
N GLY A 35 5.31 -19.06 -1.50
CA GLY A 35 4.10 -19.72 -1.07
C GLY A 35 3.16 -18.79 -0.31
N VAL A 36 1.98 -19.31 -0.09
CA VAL A 36 0.88 -18.66 0.64
C VAL A 36 0.52 -19.56 1.81
N LEU A 37 0.52 -18.97 3.01
CA LEU A 37 0.08 -19.59 4.24
C LEU A 37 -1.10 -18.82 4.81
N VAL A 38 -2.22 -19.47 5.03
CA VAL A 38 -3.39 -18.89 5.69
C VAL A 38 -3.75 -19.74 6.90
N ASP A 39 -3.41 -19.21 8.06
CA ASP A 39 -3.82 -19.72 9.37
C ASP A 39 -4.99 -18.89 9.93
N PRO A 40 -5.58 -19.22 11.07
CA PRO A 40 -6.67 -18.44 11.67
C PRO A 40 -6.29 -17.00 11.97
N THR A 41 -5.03 -16.75 12.39
CA THR A 41 -4.52 -15.41 12.69
C THR A 41 -4.39 -14.59 11.40
N GLY A 42 -3.77 -15.16 10.37
CA GLY A 42 -3.65 -14.55 9.05
C GLY A 42 -5.01 -14.24 8.43
N ALA A 43 -5.99 -15.16 8.54
CA ALA A 43 -7.34 -14.94 8.05
C ALA A 43 -8.02 -13.75 8.75
N ALA A 44 -7.88 -13.64 10.08
CA ALA A 44 -8.43 -12.51 10.84
C ALA A 44 -7.75 -11.19 10.45
N VAL A 45 -6.43 -11.16 10.36
CA VAL A 45 -5.67 -9.98 9.94
C VAL A 45 -6.07 -9.56 8.52
N LEU A 46 -6.17 -10.50 7.56
CA LEU A 46 -6.61 -10.23 6.20
C LEU A 46 -8.02 -9.58 6.16
N PHE A 47 -8.92 -10.00 7.03
CA PHE A 47 -10.25 -9.42 7.11
C PHE A 47 -10.21 -7.95 7.51
N PHE A 48 -9.53 -7.61 8.62
CA PHE A 48 -9.42 -6.23 9.09
C PHE A 48 -8.64 -5.34 8.13
N VAL A 49 -7.54 -5.84 7.57
CA VAL A 49 -6.73 -5.14 6.58
C VAL A 49 -7.56 -4.83 5.32
N SER A 50 -8.36 -5.80 4.84
CA SER A 50 -9.21 -5.61 3.67
C SER A 50 -10.25 -4.51 3.87
N ILE A 51 -10.92 -4.49 5.04
CA ILE A 51 -11.89 -3.44 5.37
C ILE A 51 -11.20 -2.08 5.45
N THR A 52 -10.06 -2.01 6.14
CA THR A 52 -9.32 -0.76 6.31
C THR A 52 -8.86 -0.21 4.96
N ILE A 53 -8.26 -1.03 4.11
CA ILE A 53 -7.82 -0.63 2.76
C ILE A 53 -9.01 -0.17 1.92
N PHE A 54 -10.13 -0.90 1.95
CA PHE A 54 -11.34 -0.51 1.22
C PHE A 54 -11.84 0.87 1.66
N MET A 55 -11.89 1.13 2.98
CA MET A 55 -12.30 2.44 3.51
C MET A 55 -11.33 3.56 3.13
N ILE A 56 -10.01 3.27 3.09
CA ILE A 56 -9.00 4.23 2.63
C ILE A 56 -9.22 4.57 1.15
N PHE A 57 -9.48 3.58 0.31
CA PHE A 57 -9.77 3.82 -1.11
C PHE A 57 -11.02 4.70 -1.29
N LEU A 58 -12.11 4.40 -0.59
CA LEU A 58 -13.34 5.20 -0.64
C LEU A 58 -13.10 6.64 -0.18
N TYR A 59 -12.42 6.82 0.96
CA TYR A 59 -12.09 8.13 1.48
C TYR A 59 -11.22 8.95 0.52
N SER A 60 -10.25 8.29 -0.10
CA SER A 60 -9.27 8.93 -1.00
C SER A 60 -9.92 9.49 -2.26
N VAL A 61 -11.06 8.94 -2.71
CA VAL A 61 -11.83 9.49 -3.84
C VAL A 61 -12.28 10.92 -3.53
N GLY A 62 -12.85 11.14 -2.35
CA GLY A 62 -13.26 12.48 -1.90
C GLY A 62 -12.08 13.36 -1.53
N TYR A 63 -11.07 12.81 -0.86
CA TYR A 63 -9.88 13.55 -0.43
C TYR A 63 -9.10 14.19 -1.60
N HIS A 64 -9.06 13.54 -2.73
CA HIS A 64 -8.41 14.05 -3.94
C HIS A 64 -9.37 14.76 -4.91
N ASN A 65 -10.57 15.12 -4.44
CA ASN A 65 -11.57 15.89 -5.18
C ASN A 65 -11.90 15.28 -6.57
N PHE A 66 -12.13 13.97 -6.61
CA PHE A 66 -12.50 13.30 -7.86
C PHE A 66 -13.77 13.92 -8.47
N GLY A 67 -13.73 14.15 -9.79
CA GLY A 67 -14.84 14.77 -10.53
C GLY A 67 -14.88 16.30 -10.47
N GLN A 68 -13.98 16.94 -9.73
CA GLN A 68 -13.84 18.38 -9.74
C GLN A 68 -12.98 18.84 -10.94
N PRO A 69 -13.12 20.12 -11.38
CA PRO A 69 -12.32 20.66 -12.46
C PRO A 69 -10.84 20.72 -12.10
N ALA A 70 -9.98 20.69 -13.12
CA ALA A 70 -8.55 20.96 -12.94
C ALA A 70 -8.30 22.43 -12.61
N GLY A 71 -7.42 22.71 -11.68
CA GLY A 71 -7.05 24.09 -11.32
C GLY A 71 -6.06 24.67 -12.31
N ASP A 72 -6.24 25.96 -12.68
CA ASP A 72 -5.39 26.65 -13.65
C ASP A 72 -3.92 26.75 -13.22
N HIS A 73 -3.66 26.72 -11.92
CA HIS A 73 -2.33 26.85 -11.32
C HIS A 73 -1.85 25.57 -10.65
N ASP A 74 -2.59 24.47 -10.75
CA ASP A 74 -2.22 23.20 -10.13
C ASP A 74 -1.01 22.59 -10.83
N ARG A 75 -0.04 22.16 -10.03
CA ARG A 75 1.19 21.52 -10.50
C ARG A 75 1.38 20.16 -9.86
N ALA A 76 1.84 19.20 -10.64
CA ALA A 76 2.20 17.90 -10.14
C ALA A 76 3.23 18.00 -9.00
N GLY A 77 2.97 17.29 -7.90
CA GLY A 77 3.82 17.30 -6.72
C GLY A 77 3.58 18.43 -5.72
N LEU A 78 2.56 19.23 -5.92
CA LEU A 78 2.07 20.23 -4.97
C LEU A 78 0.60 19.98 -4.66
N PRO A 79 0.13 20.34 -3.46
CA PRO A 79 -1.30 20.27 -3.13
C PRO A 79 -2.14 21.11 -4.11
N PRO A 80 -3.36 20.66 -4.45
CA PRO A 80 -4.25 21.44 -5.31
C PRO A 80 -4.60 22.81 -4.66
N HIS A 81 -4.64 23.85 -5.49
CA HIS A 81 -4.91 25.22 -5.05
C HIS A 81 -6.36 25.65 -5.28
N GLY A 82 -7.12 24.85 -6.02
CA GLY A 82 -8.49 25.15 -6.42
C GLY A 82 -8.61 25.62 -7.85
N ALA A 83 -9.81 25.48 -8.41
CA ALA A 83 -10.18 25.89 -9.75
C ALA A 83 -11.16 27.09 -9.68
N THR A 84 -11.05 28.04 -10.61
CA THR A 84 -12.00 29.13 -10.75
C THR A 84 -13.11 28.69 -11.70
N VAL A 85 -14.34 28.65 -11.20
CA VAL A 85 -15.53 28.32 -11.99
C VAL A 85 -16.41 29.57 -12.11
N GLU A 86 -16.94 29.83 -13.29
CA GLU A 86 -17.90 30.89 -13.54
C GLU A 86 -19.30 30.30 -13.65
N GLU A 87 -20.16 30.62 -12.70
CA GLU A 87 -21.53 30.17 -12.65
C GLU A 87 -22.47 31.39 -12.51
N HIS A 88 -23.41 31.53 -13.41
CA HIS A 88 -24.36 32.67 -13.45
C HIS A 88 -23.68 34.06 -13.46
N GLY A 89 -22.51 34.18 -14.09
CA GLY A 89 -21.77 35.44 -14.19
C GLY A 89 -20.96 35.82 -12.93
N HIS A 90 -20.91 34.96 -11.93
CA HIS A 90 -20.08 35.10 -10.74
C HIS A 90 -18.94 34.11 -10.74
N LYS A 91 -17.71 34.58 -10.46
CA LYS A 91 -16.52 33.74 -10.33
C LYS A 91 -16.37 33.29 -8.87
N HIS A 92 -16.28 32.01 -8.65
CA HIS A 92 -15.98 31.43 -7.34
C HIS A 92 -14.92 30.36 -7.43
N VAL A 93 -14.18 30.13 -6.34
CA VAL A 93 -13.13 29.13 -6.27
C VAL A 93 -13.74 27.87 -5.68
N VAL A 94 -13.59 26.76 -6.42
CA VAL A 94 -13.98 25.41 -5.98
C VAL A 94 -12.73 24.56 -5.77
N PRO A 95 -12.79 23.48 -4.98
CA PRO A 95 -11.70 22.52 -4.89
C PRO A 95 -11.35 21.97 -6.28
N SER A 96 -10.06 21.88 -6.59
CA SER A 96 -9.60 21.26 -7.84
C SER A 96 -9.20 19.80 -7.63
N VAL A 97 -9.28 19.00 -8.70
CA VAL A 97 -8.83 17.61 -8.67
C VAL A 97 -7.31 17.53 -8.51
N GLU A 98 -6.83 16.56 -7.74
CA GLU A 98 -5.39 16.31 -7.59
C GLU A 98 -4.75 15.98 -8.95
N PRO A 99 -3.74 16.72 -9.42
CA PRO A 99 -3.10 16.49 -10.73
C PRO A 99 -2.49 15.10 -10.88
N MET A 100 -2.09 14.47 -9.76
CA MET A 100 -1.51 13.14 -9.73
C MET A 100 -2.47 12.07 -9.16
N TYR A 101 -3.79 12.25 -9.32
CA TYR A 101 -4.83 11.37 -8.81
C TYR A 101 -4.54 9.89 -9.07
N SER A 102 -4.34 9.51 -10.33
CA SER A 102 -4.08 8.11 -10.71
C SER A 102 -2.81 7.53 -10.09
N ARG A 103 -1.78 8.36 -9.93
CA ARG A 103 -0.52 7.97 -9.30
C ARG A 103 -0.67 7.69 -7.81
N PHE A 104 -1.51 8.45 -7.12
CA PHE A 104 -1.83 8.22 -5.72
C PHE A 104 -2.49 6.85 -5.52
N PHE A 105 -3.50 6.53 -6.34
CA PHE A 105 -4.18 5.24 -6.27
C PHE A 105 -3.28 4.06 -6.64
N ALA A 106 -2.35 4.26 -7.59
CA ALA A 106 -1.34 3.25 -7.91
C ALA A 106 -0.43 2.96 -6.70
N PHE A 107 0.01 3.98 -5.97
CA PHE A 107 0.85 3.81 -4.78
C PHE A 107 0.11 3.14 -3.62
N ILE A 108 -1.16 3.50 -3.38
CA ILE A 108 -1.98 2.82 -2.37
C ILE A 108 -2.25 1.36 -2.79
N GLY A 109 -2.52 1.11 -4.08
CA GLY A 109 -2.70 -0.25 -4.59
C GLY A 109 -1.45 -1.12 -4.40
N LEU A 110 -0.28 -0.58 -4.70
CA LEU A 110 1.00 -1.26 -4.49
C LEU A 110 1.28 -1.48 -2.99
N PHE A 111 0.94 -0.52 -2.13
CA PHE A 111 1.02 -0.69 -0.68
C PHE A 111 0.13 -1.83 -0.19
N ALA A 112 -1.12 -1.87 -0.66
CA ALA A 112 -2.07 -2.94 -0.36
C ALA A 112 -1.54 -4.31 -0.80
N PHE A 113 -0.96 -4.40 -1.99
CA PHE A 113 -0.32 -5.62 -2.48
C PHE A 113 0.83 -6.07 -1.56
N GLY A 114 1.74 -5.16 -1.17
CA GLY A 114 2.82 -5.47 -0.23
C GLY A 114 2.31 -5.97 1.12
N MET A 115 1.25 -5.34 1.65
CA MET A 115 0.63 -5.74 2.91
C MET A 115 0.00 -7.13 2.83
N TYR A 116 -0.73 -7.44 1.74
CA TYR A 116 -1.29 -8.77 1.54
C TYR A 116 -0.20 -9.83 1.38
N THR A 117 0.85 -9.53 0.61
CA THR A 117 2.00 -10.43 0.45
C THR A 117 2.64 -10.74 1.80
N LEU A 118 2.83 -9.74 2.66
CA LEU A 118 3.39 -9.91 3.98
C LEU A 118 2.53 -10.82 4.87
N VAL A 119 1.21 -10.59 4.88
CA VAL A 119 0.27 -11.31 5.76
C VAL A 119 0.12 -12.78 5.36
N VAL A 120 0.20 -13.09 4.06
CA VAL A 120 0.03 -14.46 3.55
C VAL A 120 1.35 -15.18 3.27
N SER A 121 2.50 -14.58 3.55
CA SER A 121 3.78 -15.21 3.29
C SER A 121 3.97 -16.49 4.11
N ASP A 122 4.44 -17.54 3.49
CA ASP A 122 4.76 -18.83 4.10
C ASP A 122 6.21 -18.92 4.62
N ASN A 123 7.05 -17.98 4.20
CA ASN A 123 8.47 -17.94 4.57
C ASN A 123 8.98 -16.52 4.81
N LEU A 124 10.10 -16.41 5.53
CA LEU A 124 10.70 -15.12 5.92
C LEU A 124 11.20 -14.30 4.73
N LEU A 125 11.62 -14.95 3.64
CA LEU A 125 12.07 -14.23 2.46
C LEU A 125 10.92 -13.52 1.74
N THR A 126 9.80 -14.22 1.53
CA THR A 126 8.59 -13.63 0.94
C THR A 126 8.02 -12.53 1.84
N LEU A 127 8.04 -12.75 3.17
CA LEU A 127 7.66 -11.75 4.16
C LEU A 127 8.53 -10.49 4.02
N TYR A 128 9.85 -10.67 3.93
CA TYR A 128 10.79 -9.56 3.75
C TYR A 128 10.53 -8.77 2.46
N VAL A 129 10.24 -9.44 1.35
CA VAL A 129 9.86 -8.78 0.09
C VAL A 129 8.60 -7.93 0.25
N GLY A 130 7.55 -8.46 0.89
CA GLY A 130 6.33 -7.70 1.19
C GLY A 130 6.60 -6.47 2.06
N TRP A 131 7.44 -6.64 3.08
CA TRP A 131 7.90 -5.57 3.97
C TRP A 131 8.62 -4.45 3.22
N GLU A 132 9.56 -4.80 2.34
CA GLU A 132 10.32 -3.87 1.51
C GLU A 132 9.42 -3.07 0.56
N ILE A 133 8.42 -3.73 -0.07
CA ILE A 133 7.44 -3.07 -0.93
C ILE A 133 6.65 -2.03 -0.13
N MET A 134 6.19 -2.36 1.08
CA MET A 134 5.47 -1.40 1.93
C MET A 134 6.36 -0.22 2.34
N GLY A 135 7.62 -0.47 2.69
CA GLY A 135 8.60 0.59 3.00
C GLY A 135 8.79 1.55 1.84
N LEU A 136 8.92 1.03 0.62
CA LEU A 136 9.01 1.84 -0.61
C LEU A 136 7.73 2.64 -0.84
N CYS A 137 6.56 2.02 -0.72
CA CYS A 137 5.28 2.71 -0.91
C CYS A 137 5.06 3.80 0.14
N SER A 138 5.48 3.57 1.39
CA SER A 138 5.45 4.57 2.45
C SER A 138 6.28 5.80 2.08
N TYR A 139 7.48 5.60 1.58
CA TYR A 139 8.32 6.68 1.05
C TYR A 139 7.62 7.48 -0.04
N LEU A 140 7.03 6.79 -1.03
CA LEU A 140 6.36 7.41 -2.18
C LEU A 140 5.09 8.18 -1.75
N LEU A 141 4.36 7.69 -0.76
CA LEU A 141 3.14 8.34 -0.24
C LEU A 141 3.47 9.52 0.67
N ILE A 142 4.47 9.43 1.55
CA ILE A 142 4.94 10.54 2.39
C ILE A 142 5.48 11.67 1.50
N GLY A 143 6.23 11.33 0.46
CA GLY A 143 6.78 12.25 -0.52
C GLY A 143 5.84 12.57 -1.69
N PHE A 144 4.55 12.26 -1.60
CA PHE A 144 3.63 12.42 -2.71
C PHE A 144 3.63 13.85 -3.26
N TRP A 145 3.57 14.83 -2.40
CA TRP A 145 3.74 16.24 -2.76
C TRP A 145 5.23 16.64 -2.71
N TYR A 146 6.03 16.07 -3.60
CA TYR A 146 7.48 16.25 -3.65
C TYR A 146 7.94 17.69 -3.91
N GLY A 147 7.08 18.55 -4.44
CA GLY A 147 7.33 19.99 -4.58
C GLY A 147 7.37 20.73 -3.23
N LYS A 148 6.82 20.10 -2.16
CA LYS A 148 6.82 20.66 -0.81
C LYS A 148 8.11 20.23 -0.07
N PRO A 149 9.02 21.15 0.31
CA PRO A 149 10.30 20.79 0.93
C PRO A 149 10.15 19.95 2.19
N SER A 150 9.12 20.24 3.02
CA SER A 150 8.85 19.47 4.24
C SER A 150 8.46 18.02 3.96
N ALA A 151 7.61 17.77 2.96
CA ALA A 151 7.19 16.41 2.58
C ALA A 151 8.37 15.61 2.03
N ARG A 152 9.22 16.23 1.19
CA ARG A 152 10.43 15.61 0.66
C ARG A 152 11.43 15.26 1.77
N ALA A 153 11.69 16.16 2.70
CA ALA A 153 12.58 15.91 3.83
C ALA A 153 12.04 14.78 4.74
N ALA A 154 10.74 14.78 5.00
CA ALA A 154 10.09 13.71 5.78
C ALA A 154 10.19 12.35 5.09
N ALA A 155 9.96 12.29 3.78
CA ALA A 155 10.07 11.06 3.00
C ALA A 155 11.49 10.49 3.03
N ILE A 156 12.51 11.32 2.81
CA ILE A 156 13.92 10.90 2.87
C ILE A 156 14.27 10.38 4.27
N LYS A 157 13.86 11.11 5.32
CA LYS A 157 14.11 10.68 6.70
C LYS A 157 13.44 9.34 7.00
N ALA A 158 12.18 9.17 6.66
CA ALA A 158 11.45 7.91 6.85
C ALA A 158 12.14 6.76 6.11
N PHE A 159 12.49 6.96 4.84
CA PHE A 159 13.14 5.94 4.02
C PHE A 159 14.50 5.50 4.60
N LEU A 160 15.38 6.44 4.93
CA LEU A 160 16.70 6.10 5.46
C LEU A 160 16.62 5.39 6.80
N THR A 161 15.68 5.79 7.67
CA THR A 161 15.50 5.15 8.98
C THR A 161 15.00 3.71 8.85
N THR A 162 14.02 3.48 7.99
CA THR A 162 13.47 2.14 7.76
C THR A 162 14.51 1.22 7.11
N ARG A 163 15.25 1.70 6.09
CA ARG A 163 16.29 0.90 5.42
C ARG A 163 17.41 0.45 6.33
N LEU A 164 17.80 1.27 7.32
CA LEU A 164 18.76 0.84 8.31
C LEU A 164 18.24 -0.35 9.13
N GLY A 165 16.97 -0.32 9.53
CA GLY A 165 16.32 -1.45 10.22
C GLY A 165 16.19 -2.69 9.33
N ASP A 166 15.87 -2.51 8.05
CA ASP A 166 15.69 -3.58 7.06
C ASP A 166 16.99 -4.37 6.84
N VAL A 167 18.15 -3.69 6.85
CA VAL A 167 19.46 -4.36 6.79
C VAL A 167 19.67 -5.30 7.99
N PHE A 168 19.33 -4.85 9.20
CA PHE A 168 19.43 -5.71 10.39
C PHE A 168 18.40 -6.85 10.36
N MET A 169 17.20 -6.61 9.84
CA MET A 169 16.21 -7.66 9.65
C MET A 169 16.70 -8.72 8.67
N LEU A 170 17.28 -8.31 7.53
CA LEU A 170 17.85 -9.24 6.55
C LEU A 170 19.00 -10.07 7.15
N LEU A 171 19.89 -9.44 7.92
CA LEU A 171 20.97 -10.15 8.62
C LEU A 171 20.45 -11.14 9.67
N GLY A 172 19.29 -10.87 10.26
CA GLY A 172 18.65 -11.80 11.20
C GLY A 172 17.92 -12.96 10.53
N ILE A 173 17.57 -12.82 9.26
CA ILE A 173 16.95 -13.87 8.43
C ILE A 173 18.01 -14.79 7.83
N ALA A 174 19.19 -14.26 7.47
CA ALA A 174 20.30 -15.01 6.88
C ALA A 174 21.04 -15.88 7.90
#